data_bc187eb7599da6ca2d6a362c81910114
#
_entry.id   bc187eb7599da6ca2d6a362c81910114
#
_cell.length_a   1.000
_cell.length_b   1.000
_cell.length_c   1.000
_cell.angle_alpha   90.00
_cell.angle_beta   90.00
_cell.angle_gamma   90.00
#
_symmetry.space_group_name_H-M   'P 1'
#
loop_
_entity.id
_entity.type
_entity.pdbx_description
1 polymer ?
#
loop_
_entity_poly.entity_id
_entity_poly.type
_entity_poly.pdbx_seq_one_letter_code
_entity_poly.pdbx_strand_id
1 'polypeptide(L)'
;MQTTVVPLLIIDVQQAFHDPSWGNRNNPKCEENIARLIEAWEHHDQPIIYVQHVTNVPTSLFYFKKDGHLFQDFIQPREQDVI
;
A
#
# COMPACT_ATOMS: atom_id res chain seq x y z
N MET A 1 7.49 -21.25 24.36
CA MET A 1 7.43 -19.83 24.00
C MET A 1 6.36 -19.65 22.92
N GLN A 2 5.43 -18.75 23.16
CA GLN A 2 4.42 -18.44 22.16
C GLN A 2 4.94 -17.44 21.14
N THR A 3 4.75 -17.74 19.87
CA THR A 3 5.03 -16.77 18.80
C THR A 3 3.80 -15.91 18.59
N THR A 4 3.95 -14.60 18.76
CA THR A 4 2.88 -13.66 18.49
C THR A 4 2.87 -13.32 17.01
N VAL A 5 1.71 -13.48 16.36
CA VAL A 5 1.52 -13.05 14.97
C VAL A 5 0.98 -11.63 14.99
N VAL A 6 1.73 -10.72 14.35
CA VAL A 6 1.34 -9.31 14.25
C VAL A 6 1.23 -8.97 12.77
N PRO A 7 0.00 -8.79 12.23
CA PRO A 7 -0.17 -8.41 10.83
C PRO A 7 0.21 -6.96 10.60
N LEU A 8 0.76 -6.68 9.43
CA LEU A 8 1.01 -5.32 8.94
C LEU A 8 -0.09 -4.95 7.97
N LEU A 9 -0.77 -3.83 8.22
CA LEU A 9 -1.79 -3.29 7.32
C LEU A 9 -1.16 -2.19 6.46
N ILE A 10 -1.20 -2.38 5.14
CA ILE A 10 -0.77 -1.38 4.17
C ILE A 10 -2.03 -0.85 3.50
N ILE A 11 -2.38 0.40 3.79
CA ILE A 11 -3.66 0.99 3.39
C ILE A 11 -3.43 2.06 2.32
N ASP A 12 -4.04 1.85 1.14
CA ASP A 12 -4.14 2.83 0.06
C ASP A 12 -2.79 3.31 -0.49
N VAL A 13 -1.76 2.46 -0.49
CA VAL A 13 -0.47 2.81 -1.10
C VAL A 13 -0.58 2.60 -2.61
N GLN A 14 -1.24 3.54 -3.27
CA GLN A 14 -1.68 3.46 -4.65
C GLN A 14 -1.12 4.63 -5.47
N GLN A 15 -1.15 4.47 -6.78
CA GLN A 15 -0.58 5.46 -7.71
C GLN A 15 -1.31 6.80 -7.69
N ALA A 16 -2.59 6.82 -7.30
CA ALA A 16 -3.36 8.06 -7.17
C ALA A 16 -2.67 9.11 -6.29
N PHE A 17 -1.91 8.67 -5.28
CA PHE A 17 -1.26 9.59 -4.35
C PHE A 17 -0.02 10.27 -4.93
N HIS A 18 0.41 9.91 -6.14
CA HIS A 18 1.42 10.67 -6.88
C HIS A 18 0.85 11.91 -7.57
N ASP A 19 -0.47 12.06 -7.60
CA ASP A 19 -1.12 13.18 -8.28
C ASP A 19 -0.86 14.49 -7.54
N PRO A 20 -0.44 15.58 -8.25
CA PRO A 20 -0.12 16.86 -7.61
C PRO A 20 -1.30 17.51 -6.91
N SER A 21 -2.55 17.12 -7.21
CA SER A 21 -3.74 17.70 -6.59
C SER A 21 -3.78 17.51 -5.08
N TRP A 22 -3.01 16.53 -4.53
CA TRP A 22 -2.92 16.32 -3.08
C TRP A 22 -2.07 17.39 -2.38
N GLY A 23 -1.32 18.21 -3.13
CA GLY A 23 -0.45 19.22 -2.56
C GLY A 23 0.86 18.67 -2.00
N ASN A 24 1.51 19.45 -1.13
CA ASN A 24 2.76 19.03 -0.52
C ASN A 24 2.55 17.94 0.53
N ARG A 25 3.50 17.02 0.60
CA ARG A 25 3.42 15.89 1.53
C ARG A 25 3.97 16.28 2.90
N ASN A 26 3.27 15.83 3.96
CA ASN A 26 3.78 15.99 5.33
C ASN A 26 4.94 15.03 5.63
N ASN A 27 4.97 13.89 4.97
CA ASN A 27 6.00 12.89 5.17
C ASN A 27 6.58 12.46 3.82
N PRO A 28 7.62 13.16 3.33
CA PRO A 28 8.19 12.87 2.01
C PRO A 28 8.89 11.51 1.92
N LYS A 29 9.21 10.89 3.07
CA LYS A 29 9.83 9.57 3.12
C LYS A 29 8.83 8.46 3.41
N CYS A 30 7.54 8.71 3.24
CA CYS A 30 6.49 7.75 3.57
C CYS A 30 6.69 6.43 2.84
N GLU A 31 6.88 6.45 1.52
CA GLU A 31 7.07 5.24 0.72
C GLU A 31 8.33 4.48 1.11
N GLU A 32 9.42 5.20 1.36
CA GLU A 32 10.67 4.57 1.81
C GLU A 32 10.48 3.86 3.14
N ASN A 33 9.78 4.49 4.09
CA ASN A 33 9.50 3.90 5.39
C ASN A 33 8.56 2.70 5.28
N ILE A 34 7.56 2.77 4.42
CA ILE A 34 6.64 1.66 4.15
C ILE A 34 7.41 0.48 3.55
N ALA A 35 8.29 0.73 2.60
CA ALA A 35 9.10 -0.32 1.99
C ALA A 35 9.97 -1.03 3.02
N ARG A 36 10.54 -0.30 3.97
CA ARG A 36 11.33 -0.87 5.06
C ARG A 36 10.50 -1.73 6.00
N LEU A 37 9.28 -1.30 6.31
CA LEU A 37 8.37 -2.09 7.14
C LEU A 37 7.97 -3.38 6.43
N ILE A 38 7.64 -3.32 5.16
CA ILE A 38 7.31 -4.49 4.35
C ILE A 38 8.47 -5.47 4.37
N GLU A 39 9.68 -5.00 4.11
CA GLU A 39 10.88 -5.83 4.11
C GLU A 39 11.07 -6.53 5.45
N ALA A 40 10.89 -5.82 6.57
CA ALA A 40 11.03 -6.40 7.90
C ALA A 40 10.00 -7.49 8.16
N TRP A 41 8.73 -7.25 7.77
CA TRP A 41 7.66 -8.23 7.93
C TRP A 41 7.88 -9.46 7.07
N GLU A 42 8.33 -9.27 5.82
CA GLU A 42 8.65 -10.39 4.92
C GLU A 42 9.84 -11.20 5.44
N HIS A 43 10.86 -10.51 5.97
CA HIS A 43 12.04 -11.18 6.53
C HIS A 43 11.68 -12.10 7.70
N HIS A 44 10.70 -11.69 8.52
CA HIS A 44 10.23 -12.48 9.65
C HIS A 44 9.04 -13.39 9.30
N ASP A 45 8.70 -13.49 8.03
CA ASP A 45 7.59 -14.31 7.52
C ASP A 45 6.26 -14.02 8.23
N GLN A 46 6.02 -12.75 8.55
CA GLN A 46 4.78 -12.31 9.18
C GLN A 46 3.75 -11.89 8.13
N PRO A 47 2.45 -11.96 8.46
CA PRO A 47 1.39 -11.63 7.49
C PRO A 47 1.34 -10.14 7.17
N ILE A 48 1.09 -9.84 5.90
CA ILE A 48 0.85 -8.48 5.43
C ILE A 48 -0.51 -8.45 4.74
N ILE A 49 -1.31 -7.44 5.05
CA ILE A 49 -2.63 -7.23 4.46
C ILE A 49 -2.59 -5.89 3.71
N TYR A 50 -2.86 -5.96 2.40
CA TYR A 50 -2.88 -4.79 1.54
C TYR A 50 -4.32 -4.37 1.29
N VAL A 51 -4.66 -3.12 1.63
CA VAL A 51 -5.98 -2.55 1.42
C VAL A 51 -5.91 -1.58 0.24
N GLN A 52 -6.77 -1.80 -0.74
CA GLN A 52 -6.83 -1.03 -1.99
C GLN A 52 -8.18 -0.34 -2.10
N HIS A 53 -8.16 0.98 -2.28
CA HIS A 53 -9.37 1.74 -2.54
C HIS A 53 -9.66 1.77 -4.05
N VAL A 54 -10.87 1.41 -4.42
CA VAL A 54 -11.33 1.41 -5.81
C VAL A 54 -12.76 1.94 -5.82
N THR A 55 -13.10 2.77 -6.80
CA THR A 55 -14.45 3.31 -6.92
C THR A 55 -14.95 3.24 -8.35
N ASN A 56 -16.28 3.30 -8.54
CA ASN A 56 -16.91 3.43 -9.84
C ASN A 56 -17.29 4.88 -10.19
N VAL A 57 -16.79 5.85 -9.43
CA VAL A 57 -17.01 7.28 -9.69
C VAL A 57 -15.98 7.77 -10.73
N PRO A 58 -16.39 8.13 -11.95
CA PRO A 58 -15.43 8.44 -13.04
C PRO A 58 -14.52 9.63 -12.78
N THR A 59 -14.91 10.55 -11.91
CA THR A 59 -14.11 11.74 -11.57
C THR A 59 -13.08 11.48 -10.48
N SER A 60 -13.12 10.32 -9.81
CA SER A 60 -12.19 9.98 -8.77
C SER A 60 -10.84 9.51 -9.35
N LEU A 61 -9.74 9.84 -8.66
CA LEU A 61 -8.41 9.30 -8.97
C LEU A 61 -8.35 7.78 -8.76
N PHE A 62 -9.26 7.23 -7.96
CA PHE A 62 -9.33 5.79 -7.67
C PHE A 62 -10.34 5.06 -8.56
N TYR A 63 -10.78 5.71 -9.64
CA TYR A 63 -11.71 5.09 -10.59
C TYR A 63 -11.10 3.82 -11.18
N PHE A 64 -11.88 2.73 -11.24
CA PHE A 64 -11.36 1.41 -11.60
C PHE A 64 -10.76 1.32 -13.01
N LYS A 65 -11.11 2.25 -13.89
CA LYS A 65 -10.56 2.34 -15.26
C LYS A 65 -9.32 3.22 -15.38
N LYS A 66 -8.89 3.86 -14.27
CA LYS A 66 -7.69 4.70 -14.22
C LYS A 66 -6.58 3.97 -13.47
N ASP A 67 -5.34 4.27 -13.82
CA ASP A 67 -4.17 3.65 -13.17
C ASP A 67 -4.01 4.07 -11.70
N GLY A 68 -4.65 5.18 -11.30
CA GLY A 68 -4.54 5.69 -9.93
C GLY A 68 -4.95 4.69 -8.85
N HIS A 69 -5.86 3.74 -9.17
CA HIS A 69 -6.27 2.71 -8.20
C HIS A 69 -5.22 1.62 -8.01
N LEU A 70 -4.26 1.49 -8.92
CA LEU A 70 -3.23 0.46 -8.82
C LEU A 70 -2.28 0.76 -7.68
N PHE A 71 -1.69 -0.27 -7.10
CA PHE A 71 -0.64 -0.10 -6.11
C PHE A 71 0.57 0.61 -6.72
N GLN A 72 1.31 1.35 -5.89
CA GLN A 72 2.59 1.91 -6.30
C GLN A 72 3.56 0.78 -6.65
N ASP A 73 4.52 1.06 -7.52
CA ASP A 73 5.37 0.02 -8.14
C ASP A 73 6.17 -0.80 -7.13
N PHE A 74 6.54 -0.21 -5.99
CA PHE A 74 7.30 -0.93 -4.97
C PHE A 74 6.46 -1.92 -4.16
N ILE A 75 5.12 -1.85 -4.29
CA ILE A 75 4.21 -2.79 -3.63
C ILE A 75 4.10 -4.05 -4.47
N GLN A 76 4.71 -5.13 -3.98
CA GLN A 76 4.71 -6.43 -4.66
C GLN A 76 4.27 -7.50 -3.68
N PRO A 77 2.95 -7.71 -3.50
CA PRO A 77 2.45 -8.69 -2.55
C PRO A 77 2.93 -10.09 -2.88
N ARG A 78 3.28 -10.83 -1.82
CA ARG A 78 3.61 -12.25 -1.95
C ARG A 78 2.31 -13.05 -2.14
N GLU A 79 2.44 -14.29 -2.62
CA GLU A 79 1.30 -15.19 -2.80
C GLU A 79 0.51 -15.38 -1.49
N GLN A 80 1.19 -15.48 -0.36
CA GLN A 80 0.56 -15.66 0.95
C GLN A 80 -0.03 -14.38 1.55
N ASP A 81 0.28 -13.21 1.00
CA ASP A 81 -0.27 -11.94 1.49
C ASP A 81 -1.75 -11.81 1.11
N VAL A 82 -2.51 -11.04 1.91
CA VAL A 82 -3.93 -10.77 1.66
C VAL A 82 -4.08 -9.41 0.99
N ILE A 83 -4.95 -9.36 -0.01
CA ILE A 83 -5.24 -8.11 -0.74
C ILE A 83 -6.72 -7.76 -0.55
#